data_c2b3d1ed13e571db66ad12721f06a803
#
_entry.id   c2b3d1ed13e571db66ad12721f06a803
#
_cell.length_a   1.000
_cell.length_b   1.000
_cell.length_c   1.000
_cell.angle_alpha   90.00
_cell.angle_beta   90.00
_cell.angle_gamma   90.00
#
_symmetry.space_group_name_H-M   'P 1'
#
loop_
_entity.id
_entity.type
_entity.pdbx_description
1 polymer ?
#
loop_
_entity_poly.entity_id
_entity_poly.type
_entity_poly.pdbx_seq_one_letter_code
_entity_poly.pdbx_strand_id
1 'polypeptide(L)'
;MKNIRLFLTDVDGTLTDGGMYYSADGDVMKKFNARDGMGLQLLQKAGIKVGIITSETTAIVSRRAAKLGVDFLVQGKRDGGKLAACTEICAGMEIGLEDVAYIGDDVNCIEILRAAGHRACPADAVSAVKALPGIRVMNLKGGEGCVREFAELILNEKQQP
;
A
#
# COMPACT_ATOMS: atom_id res chain seq x y z
N MET A 1 15.66 -6.27 -3.62
CA MET A 1 14.34 -6.05 -4.29
C MET A 1 14.58 -5.61 -5.73
N LYS A 2 15.16 -6.51 -6.54
CA LYS A 2 15.42 -6.22 -7.96
C LYS A 2 14.10 -6.39 -8.73
N ASN A 3 13.87 -5.51 -9.70
CA ASN A 3 12.77 -5.53 -10.67
C ASN A 3 11.37 -5.11 -10.19
N ILE A 4 11.20 -4.40 -9.06
CA ILE A 4 9.89 -3.86 -8.70
C ILE A 4 9.44 -2.86 -9.76
N ARG A 5 8.26 -3.14 -10.36
CA ARG A 5 7.61 -2.33 -11.38
C ARG A 5 6.32 -1.69 -10.89
N LEU A 6 5.71 -2.28 -9.86
CA LEU A 6 4.45 -1.83 -9.27
C LEU A 6 4.55 -1.81 -7.74
N PHE A 7 4.18 -0.69 -7.14
CA PHE A 7 4.02 -0.53 -5.70
C PHE A 7 2.56 -0.30 -5.36
N LEU A 8 2.01 -1.11 -4.48
CA LEU A 8 0.63 -1.02 -4.03
C LEU A 8 0.56 -0.88 -2.51
N THR A 9 -0.38 -0.10 -2.02
CA THR A 9 -0.60 0.12 -0.60
C THR A 9 -2.07 0.01 -0.22
N ASP A 10 -2.33 -0.49 1.00
CA ASP A 10 -3.61 -0.31 1.68
C ASP A 10 -3.76 1.13 2.20
N VAL A 11 -4.91 1.47 2.72
CA VAL A 11 -5.22 2.79 3.29
C VAL A 11 -5.33 2.74 4.79
N ASP A 12 -6.39 2.15 5.31
CA ASP A 12 -6.73 2.22 6.74
C ASP A 12 -5.75 1.34 7.54
N GLY A 13 -5.03 1.94 8.48
CA GLY A 13 -3.96 1.28 9.23
C GLY A 13 -2.59 1.20 8.54
N THR A 14 -2.48 1.67 7.29
CA THR A 14 -1.23 1.70 6.51
C THR A 14 -0.85 3.11 6.08
N LEU A 15 -1.60 3.74 5.15
CA LEU A 15 -1.46 5.17 4.81
C LEU A 15 -2.03 6.08 5.90
N THR A 16 -2.96 5.57 6.71
CA THR A 16 -3.54 6.22 7.87
C THR A 16 -3.17 5.47 9.16
N ASP A 17 -3.46 6.08 10.30
CA ASP A 17 -3.31 5.45 11.62
C ASP A 17 -4.42 4.45 11.98
N GLY A 18 -5.33 4.16 11.02
CA GLY A 18 -6.47 3.27 11.23
C GLY A 18 -7.61 3.88 12.04
N GLY A 19 -7.46 5.11 12.56
CA GLY A 19 -8.51 5.83 13.25
C GLY A 19 -9.68 6.17 12.32
N MET A 20 -10.90 5.87 12.76
CA MET A 20 -12.13 6.12 12.01
C MET A 20 -12.87 7.29 12.66
N TYR A 21 -12.90 8.44 12.00
CA TYR A 21 -13.58 9.65 12.45
C TYR A 21 -14.97 9.70 11.84
N TYR A 22 -16.00 9.34 12.61
CA TYR A 22 -17.38 9.23 12.16
C TYR A 22 -18.28 10.32 12.70
N SER A 23 -19.22 10.76 11.86
CA SER A 23 -20.44 11.47 12.25
C SER A 23 -21.66 10.59 11.99
N ALA A 24 -22.87 11.12 12.24
CA ALA A 24 -24.10 10.43 11.85
C ALA A 24 -24.23 10.19 10.34
N ASP A 25 -23.52 10.98 9.52
CA ASP A 25 -23.52 10.89 8.06
C ASP A 25 -22.40 10.02 7.49
N GLY A 26 -21.56 9.40 8.35
CA GLY A 26 -20.46 8.51 7.95
C GLY A 26 -19.07 9.10 8.18
N ASP A 27 -18.11 8.69 7.37
CA ASP A 27 -16.70 9.13 7.44
C ASP A 27 -16.56 10.63 7.27
N VAL A 28 -15.97 11.30 8.25
CA VAL A 28 -15.71 12.75 8.17
C VAL A 28 -14.26 13.09 7.89
N MET A 29 -13.31 12.27 8.33
CA MET A 29 -11.89 12.59 8.26
C MET A 29 -11.02 11.33 8.32
N LYS A 30 -9.86 11.39 7.65
CA LYS A 30 -8.76 10.42 7.79
C LYS A 30 -7.45 11.18 7.95
N LYS A 31 -6.59 10.69 8.84
CA LYS A 31 -5.26 11.26 9.05
C LYS A 31 -4.25 10.55 8.14
N PHE A 32 -3.77 11.24 7.11
CA PHE A 32 -2.66 10.81 6.26
C PHE A 32 -1.35 11.45 6.71
N ASN A 33 -0.23 10.84 6.32
CA ASN A 33 1.10 11.39 6.58
C ASN A 33 1.69 12.00 5.29
N ALA A 34 2.26 13.20 5.41
CA ALA A 34 2.88 13.89 4.27
C ALA A 34 4.10 13.13 3.73
N ARG A 35 4.89 12.47 4.62
CA ARG A 35 6.08 11.70 4.23
C ARG A 35 5.72 10.48 3.39
N ASP A 36 4.62 9.78 3.71
CA ASP A 36 4.12 8.66 2.91
C ASP A 36 3.76 9.10 1.50
N GLY A 37 3.06 10.25 1.37
CA GLY A 37 2.76 10.83 0.07
C GLY A 37 4.01 11.15 -0.75
N MET A 38 5.04 11.70 -0.12
CA MET A 38 6.33 11.95 -0.78
C MET A 38 7.02 10.63 -1.18
N GLY A 39 6.93 9.58 -0.36
CA GLY A 39 7.45 8.24 -0.69
C GLY A 39 6.86 7.69 -1.99
N LEU A 40 5.54 7.79 -2.15
CA LEU A 40 4.86 7.37 -3.37
C LEU A 40 5.33 8.16 -4.61
N GLN A 41 5.49 9.48 -4.47
CA GLN A 41 6.00 10.33 -5.57
C GLN A 41 7.45 10.01 -5.94
N LEU A 42 8.30 9.66 -4.96
CA LEU A 42 9.68 9.25 -5.23
C LEU A 42 9.75 7.92 -5.99
N LEU A 43 8.89 6.96 -5.68
CA LEU A 43 8.75 5.71 -6.43
C LEU A 43 8.35 5.99 -7.89
N GLN A 44 7.37 6.88 -8.11
CA GLN A 44 6.95 7.26 -9.46
C GLN A 44 8.09 7.92 -10.25
N LYS A 45 8.87 8.82 -9.62
CA LYS A 45 10.05 9.42 -10.23
C LYS A 45 11.13 8.40 -10.58
N ALA A 46 11.20 7.29 -9.86
CA ALA A 46 12.10 6.18 -10.15
C ALA A 46 11.55 5.18 -11.19
N GLY A 47 10.40 5.51 -11.81
CA GLY A 47 9.77 4.70 -12.86
C GLY A 47 8.95 3.52 -12.33
N ILE A 48 8.61 3.49 -11.04
CA ILE A 48 7.74 2.47 -10.44
C ILE A 48 6.31 3.00 -10.46
N LYS A 49 5.38 2.22 -11.00
CA LYS A 49 3.96 2.54 -10.95
C LYS A 49 3.44 2.41 -9.53
N VAL A 50 2.54 3.30 -9.12
CA VAL A 50 2.03 3.37 -7.75
C VAL A 50 0.51 3.27 -7.74
N GLY A 51 -0.02 2.46 -6.83
CA GLY A 51 -1.46 2.31 -6.68
C GLY A 51 -1.92 2.15 -5.23
N ILE A 52 -3.20 2.41 -5.03
CA ILE A 52 -3.93 2.23 -3.78
C ILE A 52 -5.01 1.18 -4.00
N ILE A 53 -5.05 0.15 -3.15
CA ILE A 53 -6.13 -0.85 -3.14
C ILE A 53 -6.67 -0.92 -1.71
N THR A 54 -7.95 -0.59 -1.52
CA THR A 54 -8.58 -0.53 -0.20
C THR A 54 -9.96 -1.21 -0.17
N SER A 55 -10.34 -1.69 1.02
CA SER A 55 -11.65 -2.32 1.25
C SER A 55 -12.80 -1.32 1.34
N GLU A 56 -12.51 -0.12 1.82
CA GLU A 56 -13.51 0.94 1.97
C GLU A 56 -13.66 1.76 0.68
N THR A 57 -14.84 2.39 0.52
CA THR A 57 -15.10 3.34 -0.57
C THR A 57 -15.42 4.70 0.03
N THR A 58 -14.57 5.69 -0.22
CA THR A 58 -14.74 7.04 0.33
C THR A 58 -14.16 8.11 -0.58
N ALA A 59 -14.84 9.24 -0.68
CA ALA A 59 -14.37 10.41 -1.41
C ALA A 59 -13.06 10.98 -0.82
N ILE A 60 -12.79 10.77 0.47
CA ILE A 60 -11.56 11.20 1.13
C ILE A 60 -10.35 10.54 0.47
N VAL A 61 -10.41 9.22 0.27
CA VAL A 61 -9.34 8.45 -0.39
C VAL A 61 -9.20 8.85 -1.86
N SER A 62 -10.32 9.04 -2.58
CA SER A 62 -10.29 9.49 -3.97
C SER A 62 -9.59 10.85 -4.12
N ARG A 63 -9.89 11.81 -3.24
CA ARG A 63 -9.23 13.13 -3.21
C ARG A 63 -7.74 13.03 -2.89
N ARG A 64 -7.38 12.17 -1.93
CA ARG A 64 -5.98 11.95 -1.58
C ARG A 64 -5.20 11.32 -2.72
N ALA A 65 -5.74 10.28 -3.35
CA ALA A 65 -5.16 9.61 -4.51
C ALA A 65 -4.95 10.57 -5.69
N ALA A 66 -5.96 11.38 -6.01
CA ALA A 66 -5.88 12.40 -7.06
C ALA A 66 -4.79 13.44 -6.78
N LYS A 67 -4.69 13.94 -5.52
CA LYS A 67 -3.64 14.89 -5.12
C LYS A 67 -2.24 14.30 -5.26
N LEU A 68 -2.07 13.02 -5.00
CA LEU A 68 -0.78 12.33 -5.12
C LEU A 68 -0.46 11.90 -6.56
N GLY A 69 -1.45 11.91 -7.45
CA GLY A 69 -1.30 11.46 -8.82
C GLY A 69 -0.94 9.99 -8.94
N VAL A 70 -1.52 9.13 -8.08
CA VAL A 70 -1.26 7.68 -8.15
C VAL A 70 -1.78 7.10 -9.47
N ASP A 71 -1.08 6.10 -10.00
CA ASP A 71 -1.43 5.48 -11.28
C ASP A 71 -2.70 4.63 -11.20
N PHE A 72 -2.95 4.02 -10.04
CA PHE A 72 -4.11 3.15 -9.82
C PHE A 72 -4.81 3.46 -8.50
N LEU A 73 -6.15 3.52 -8.54
CA LEU A 73 -6.99 3.59 -7.35
C LEU A 73 -8.11 2.58 -7.46
N VAL A 74 -8.13 1.61 -6.56
CA VAL A 74 -9.18 0.59 -6.49
C VAL A 74 -9.76 0.59 -5.08
N GLN A 75 -11.04 0.87 -4.96
CA GLN A 75 -11.77 0.93 -3.70
C GLN A 75 -12.84 -0.18 -3.62
N GLY A 76 -13.35 -0.46 -2.42
CA GLY A 76 -14.44 -1.41 -2.21
C GLY A 76 -14.04 -2.89 -2.37
N LYS A 77 -12.77 -3.23 -2.21
CA LYS A 77 -12.26 -4.59 -2.44
C LYS A 77 -12.18 -5.39 -1.14
N ARG A 78 -13.19 -6.23 -0.93
CA ARG A 78 -13.33 -7.17 0.20
C ARG A 78 -13.16 -8.61 -0.27
N ASP A 79 -13.03 -9.56 0.63
CA ASP A 79 -13.14 -11.01 0.40
C ASP A 79 -12.28 -11.50 -0.80
N GLY A 80 -10.97 -11.30 -0.75
CA GLY A 80 -10.04 -11.65 -1.84
C GLY A 80 -9.97 -10.64 -2.98
N GLY A 81 -10.84 -9.64 -2.99
CA GLY A 81 -10.92 -8.64 -4.06
C GLY A 81 -9.65 -7.79 -4.23
N LYS A 82 -8.81 -7.65 -3.18
CA LYS A 82 -7.52 -6.94 -3.29
C LYS A 82 -6.54 -7.70 -4.19
N LEU A 83 -6.45 -9.02 -4.03
CA LEU A 83 -5.58 -9.85 -4.89
C LEU A 83 -6.09 -9.87 -6.33
N ALA A 84 -7.40 -10.01 -6.53
CA ALA A 84 -8.00 -9.96 -7.88
C ALA A 84 -7.68 -8.63 -8.58
N ALA A 85 -7.87 -7.49 -7.90
CA ALA A 85 -7.54 -6.17 -8.43
C ALA A 85 -6.04 -6.03 -8.77
N CYS A 86 -5.15 -6.54 -7.89
CA CYS A 86 -3.71 -6.56 -8.16
C CYS A 86 -3.40 -7.37 -9.43
N THR A 87 -4.00 -8.54 -9.58
CA THR A 87 -3.81 -9.42 -10.75
C THR A 87 -4.28 -8.75 -12.05
N GLU A 88 -5.41 -8.04 -12.01
CA GLU A 88 -5.91 -7.27 -13.15
C GLU A 88 -4.95 -6.14 -13.56
N ILE A 89 -4.40 -5.40 -12.57
CA ILE A 89 -3.40 -4.36 -12.82
C ILE A 89 -2.13 -4.98 -13.42
N CYS A 90 -1.65 -6.09 -12.87
CA CYS A 90 -0.47 -6.80 -13.38
C CYS A 90 -0.67 -7.25 -14.83
N ALA A 91 -1.83 -7.81 -15.15
CA ALA A 91 -2.16 -8.21 -16.52
C ALA A 91 -2.15 -7.02 -17.49
N GLY A 92 -2.72 -5.88 -17.10
CA GLY A 92 -2.70 -4.65 -17.91
C GLY A 92 -1.30 -4.04 -18.09
N MET A 93 -0.39 -4.31 -17.16
CA MET A 93 1.00 -3.85 -17.21
C MET A 93 1.96 -4.87 -17.84
N GLU A 94 1.49 -6.07 -18.16
CA GLU A 94 2.32 -7.21 -18.62
C GLU A 94 3.49 -7.51 -17.66
N ILE A 95 3.15 -7.66 -16.36
CA ILE A 95 4.08 -8.01 -15.28
C ILE A 95 3.53 -9.17 -14.44
N GLY A 96 4.44 -9.83 -13.71
CA GLY A 96 4.06 -10.85 -12.74
C GLY A 96 3.88 -10.28 -11.32
N LEU A 97 3.30 -11.09 -10.43
CA LEU A 97 3.15 -10.73 -9.01
C LEU A 97 4.51 -10.62 -8.30
N GLU A 98 5.55 -11.26 -8.84
CA GLU A 98 6.94 -11.15 -8.38
C GLU A 98 7.52 -9.73 -8.52
N ASP A 99 7.01 -8.93 -9.47
CA ASP A 99 7.41 -7.53 -9.70
C ASP A 99 6.61 -6.54 -8.84
N VAL A 100 5.72 -7.03 -7.98
CA VAL A 100 4.85 -6.21 -7.12
C VAL A 100 5.46 -6.08 -5.73
N ALA A 101 5.50 -4.85 -5.21
CA ALA A 101 5.67 -4.56 -3.80
C ALA A 101 4.33 -4.15 -3.19
N TYR A 102 3.92 -4.80 -2.11
CA TYR A 102 2.67 -4.50 -1.40
C TYR A 102 2.91 -4.26 0.09
N ILE A 103 2.24 -3.26 0.65
CA ILE A 103 2.22 -2.99 2.09
C ILE A 103 0.78 -2.91 2.61
N GLY A 104 0.50 -3.61 3.71
CA GLY A 104 -0.81 -3.66 4.38
C GLY A 104 -0.69 -4.18 5.80
N ASP A 105 -1.70 -3.95 6.63
CA ASP A 105 -1.64 -4.09 8.09
C ASP A 105 -2.56 -5.18 8.68
N ASP A 106 -3.65 -5.56 7.98
CA ASP A 106 -4.68 -6.40 8.57
C ASP A 106 -4.97 -7.65 7.73
N VAL A 107 -5.81 -8.53 8.24
CA VAL A 107 -6.12 -9.86 7.69
C VAL A 107 -6.68 -9.81 6.26
N ASN A 108 -7.38 -8.75 5.89
CA ASN A 108 -7.89 -8.52 4.54
C ASN A 108 -6.76 -8.27 3.50
N CYS A 109 -5.52 -8.11 3.95
CA CYS A 109 -4.32 -7.98 3.11
C CYS A 109 -3.54 -9.28 2.96
N ILE A 110 -3.87 -10.35 3.71
CA ILE A 110 -3.04 -11.57 3.77
C ILE A 110 -2.89 -12.23 2.40
N GLU A 111 -3.95 -12.32 1.61
CA GLU A 111 -3.89 -12.99 0.30
C GLU A 111 -2.95 -12.26 -0.67
N ILE A 112 -3.09 -10.94 -0.79
CA ILE A 112 -2.21 -10.15 -1.67
C ILE A 112 -0.78 -10.08 -1.11
N LEU A 113 -0.59 -10.02 0.21
CA LEU A 113 0.74 -10.09 0.85
C LEU A 113 1.45 -11.41 0.56
N ARG A 114 0.72 -12.53 0.55
CA ARG A 114 1.30 -13.84 0.21
C ARG A 114 1.70 -13.94 -1.25
N ALA A 115 0.95 -13.32 -2.14
CA ALA A 115 1.14 -13.40 -3.57
C ALA A 115 2.20 -12.43 -4.11
N ALA A 116 2.33 -11.24 -3.51
CA ALA A 116 3.29 -10.22 -3.94
C ALA A 116 4.73 -10.68 -3.74
N GLY A 117 5.60 -10.38 -4.70
CA GLY A 117 7.03 -10.70 -4.64
C GLY A 117 7.75 -9.99 -3.48
N HIS A 118 7.33 -8.77 -3.17
CA HIS A 118 7.88 -7.96 -2.08
C HIS A 118 6.75 -7.50 -1.16
N ARG A 119 6.84 -7.88 0.12
CA ARG A 119 5.77 -7.69 1.09
C ARG A 119 6.25 -6.99 2.34
N ALA A 120 5.46 -6.04 2.83
CA ALA A 120 5.74 -5.31 4.05
C ALA A 120 4.47 -5.07 4.87
N CYS A 121 4.65 -4.75 6.15
CA CYS A 121 3.58 -4.28 7.01
C CYS A 121 4.07 -3.21 7.99
N PRO A 122 3.20 -2.31 8.48
CA PRO A 122 3.53 -1.37 9.53
C PRO A 122 3.96 -2.06 10.84
N ALA A 123 4.65 -1.33 11.72
CA ALA A 123 5.07 -1.83 13.03
C ALA A 123 3.90 -2.32 13.90
N ASP A 124 2.75 -1.70 13.76
CA ASP A 124 1.51 -1.99 14.50
C ASP A 124 0.51 -2.87 13.74
N ALA A 125 0.93 -3.48 12.62
CA ALA A 125 0.11 -4.47 11.93
C ALA A 125 -0.33 -5.62 12.87
N VAL A 126 -1.46 -6.24 12.57
CA VAL A 126 -1.96 -7.37 13.38
C VAL A 126 -0.99 -8.54 13.37
N SER A 127 -1.00 -9.33 14.45
CA SER A 127 -0.07 -10.45 14.63
C SER A 127 -0.10 -11.46 13.48
N ALA A 128 -1.28 -11.72 12.91
CA ALA A 128 -1.45 -12.64 11.78
C ALA A 128 -0.69 -12.19 10.53
N VAL A 129 -0.63 -10.88 10.27
CA VAL A 129 0.15 -10.30 9.16
C VAL A 129 1.64 -10.37 9.47
N LYS A 130 2.06 -9.96 10.68
CA LYS A 130 3.47 -10.02 11.10
C LYS A 130 4.06 -11.43 11.12
N ALA A 131 3.22 -12.45 11.23
CA ALA A 131 3.63 -13.87 11.21
C ALA A 131 3.79 -14.45 9.79
N LEU A 132 3.49 -13.68 8.72
CA LEU A 132 3.62 -14.18 7.36
C LEU A 132 5.10 -14.43 6.99
N PRO A 133 5.42 -15.57 6.34
CA PRO A 133 6.78 -15.83 5.89
C PRO A 133 7.30 -14.75 4.95
N GLY A 134 8.50 -14.23 5.23
CA GLY A 134 9.15 -13.23 4.39
C GLY A 134 8.53 -11.82 4.43
N ILE A 135 7.62 -11.55 5.36
CA ILE A 135 7.10 -10.20 5.59
C ILE A 135 8.19 -9.30 6.16
N ARG A 136 8.30 -8.07 5.65
CA ARG A 136 9.13 -7.02 6.25
C ARG A 136 8.26 -6.18 7.19
N VAL A 137 8.54 -6.24 8.46
CA VAL A 137 7.89 -5.37 9.44
C VAL A 137 8.64 -4.05 9.46
N MET A 138 7.95 -2.95 9.16
CA MET A 138 8.53 -1.60 9.22
C MET A 138 8.75 -1.17 10.67
N ASN A 139 9.63 -0.21 10.90
CA ASN A 139 9.83 0.36 12.24
C ASN A 139 8.74 1.39 12.59
N LEU A 140 8.15 2.03 11.57
CA LEU A 140 7.11 3.02 11.72
C LEU A 140 5.72 2.42 11.64
N LYS A 141 4.79 3.01 12.38
CA LYS A 141 3.38 2.61 12.41
C LYS A 141 2.63 3.13 11.18
N GLY A 142 1.45 2.57 10.95
CA GLY A 142 0.50 3.08 9.97
C GLY A 142 0.20 4.57 10.20
N GLY A 143 0.16 5.37 9.12
CA GLY A 143 -0.05 6.81 9.20
C GLY A 143 1.10 7.61 9.82
N GLU A 144 2.24 7.00 10.11
CA GLU A 144 3.40 7.65 10.70
C GLU A 144 4.67 7.59 9.83
N GLY A 145 4.55 7.16 8.58
CA GLY A 145 5.64 7.14 7.62
C GLY A 145 6.12 5.74 7.24
N CYS A 146 5.39 4.67 7.57
CA CYS A 146 5.78 3.30 7.24
C CYS A 146 5.83 3.05 5.72
N VAL A 147 4.95 3.68 4.95
CA VAL A 147 4.96 3.59 3.48
C VAL A 147 6.19 4.30 2.92
N ARG A 148 6.55 5.46 3.50
CA ARG A 148 7.79 6.15 3.16
C ARG A 148 9.02 5.30 3.47
N GLU A 149 9.06 4.67 4.62
CA GLU A 149 10.16 3.76 5.02
C GLU A 149 10.32 2.63 4.00
N PHE A 150 9.25 1.96 3.62
CA PHE A 150 9.29 0.89 2.63
C PHE A 150 9.73 1.39 1.24
N ALA A 151 9.23 2.56 0.82
CA ALA A 151 9.64 3.18 -0.43
C ALA A 151 11.15 3.48 -0.46
N GLU A 152 11.74 3.98 0.64
CA GLU A 152 13.18 4.22 0.75
C GLU A 152 13.99 2.92 0.66
N LEU A 153 13.55 1.85 1.30
CA LEU A 153 14.21 0.54 1.18
C LEU A 153 14.26 0.07 -0.28
N ILE A 154 13.15 0.20 -1.01
CA ILE A 154 13.07 -0.16 -2.44
C ILE A 154 14.03 0.69 -3.27
N LEU A 155 14.03 2.00 -3.06
CA LEU A 155 14.86 2.94 -3.82
C LEU A 155 16.36 2.73 -3.55
N ASN A 156 16.74 2.49 -2.30
CA ASN A 156 18.12 2.23 -1.93
C ASN A 156 18.66 0.93 -2.54
N GLU A 157 17.86 -0.14 -2.54
CA GLU A 157 18.27 -1.41 -3.15
C GLU A 157 18.34 -1.33 -4.70
N LYS A 158 17.52 -0.45 -5.32
CA LYS A 158 17.58 -0.21 -6.78
C LYS A 158 18.85 0.54 -7.20
N GLN A 159 19.45 1.33 -6.29
CA GLN A 159 20.67 2.10 -6.56
C GLN A 159 21.96 1.31 -6.29
N GLN A 160 21.88 0.17 -5.64
CA GLN A 160 23.05 -0.71 -5.44
C GLN A 160 23.31 -1.51 -6.73
N PRO A 161 24.55 -1.45 -7.27
CA PRO A 161 24.92 -2.13 -8.52
C PRO A 161 24.86 -3.67 -8.43
#